data_ffaa0397343d18ee5919f3ced8e94abe
#
_entry.id   ffaa0397343d18ee5919f3ced8e94abe
#
_cell.length_a   1.000
_cell.length_b   1.000
_cell.length_c   1.000
_cell.angle_alpha   90.00
_cell.angle_beta   90.00
_cell.angle_gamma   90.00
#
_symmetry.space_group_name_H-M   'P 1'
#
loop_
_entity.id
_entity.type
_entity.pdbx_description
1 polymer ?
#
loop_
_entity_poly.entity_id
_entity_poly.type
_entity_poly.pdbx_seq_one_letter_code
_entity_poly.pdbx_strand_id
1 'polypeptide(L)'
;ARSGVDVRIMIPCKPDHPFVYWATYSYIGEMVEAGAKCYVYDNGFLHAKTVTVDGTVACVGTANMDFRSFGLNFEVNAVIYSEETTQKLEQRFENDMTKSTQITRNAYHQRSLVIRGKEQFSRLLSPLL
;
A
#
# COMPACT_ATOMS: atom_id res chain seq x y z
N ALA A 1 -7.71 1.43 -10.98
CA ALA A 1 -7.68 0.04 -11.44
C ALA A 1 -8.96 -0.35 -12.19
N ARG A 2 -10.17 -0.19 -11.61
CA ARG A 2 -11.45 -0.57 -12.25
C ARG A 2 -11.68 0.11 -13.61
N SER A 3 -11.12 1.27 -13.83
CA SER A 3 -11.21 2.06 -15.08
C SER A 3 -10.06 1.78 -16.06
N GLY A 4 -9.28 0.71 -15.87
CA GLY A 4 -8.16 0.35 -16.74
C GLY A 4 -6.82 0.99 -16.40
N VAL A 5 -6.72 1.79 -15.34
CA VAL A 5 -5.46 2.37 -14.87
C VAL A 5 -4.57 1.28 -14.25
N ASP A 6 -3.30 1.21 -14.62
CA ASP A 6 -2.31 0.34 -13.97
C ASP A 6 -1.95 0.89 -12.59
N VAL A 7 -2.56 0.32 -11.56
CA VAL A 7 -2.33 0.70 -10.16
C VAL A 7 -1.46 -0.36 -9.50
N ARG A 8 -0.34 0.08 -8.95
CA ARG A 8 0.63 -0.77 -8.25
C ARG A 8 0.80 -0.27 -6.83
N ILE A 9 0.66 -1.16 -5.85
CA ILE A 9 0.70 -0.84 -4.42
C ILE A 9 1.74 -1.73 -3.76
N MET A 10 2.61 -1.14 -2.95
CA MET A 10 3.60 -1.88 -2.16
C MET A 10 3.33 -1.64 -0.68
N ILE A 11 3.31 -2.71 0.10
CA ILE A 11 3.13 -2.69 1.54
C ILE A 11 4.32 -3.35 2.24
N PRO A 12 4.64 -2.98 3.50
CA PRO A 12 5.67 -3.66 4.26
C PRO A 12 5.28 -5.08 4.65
N CYS A 13 6.24 -6.00 4.67
CA CYS A 13 6.03 -7.36 5.20
C CYS A 13 5.97 -7.38 6.73
N LYS A 14 6.68 -6.45 7.38
CA LYS A 14 6.70 -6.31 8.84
C LYS A 14 5.88 -5.09 9.24
N PRO A 15 4.74 -5.28 9.91
CA PRO A 15 3.93 -4.17 10.38
C PRO A 15 4.56 -3.53 11.62
N ASP A 16 4.31 -2.24 11.80
CA ASP A 16 4.65 -1.54 13.02
C ASP A 16 3.78 -2.02 14.20
N HIS A 17 2.55 -2.44 13.90
CA HIS A 17 1.58 -2.94 14.87
C HIS A 17 0.73 -4.08 14.29
N PRO A 18 0.46 -5.18 15.05
CA PRO A 18 -0.29 -6.35 14.55
C PRO A 18 -1.68 -6.03 14.01
N PHE A 19 -2.44 -5.16 14.67
CA PHE A 19 -3.79 -4.79 14.23
C PHE A 19 -3.79 -3.99 12.93
N VAL A 20 -2.81 -3.12 12.73
CA VAL A 20 -2.60 -2.37 11.48
C VAL A 20 -2.36 -3.35 10.32
N TYR A 21 -1.59 -4.40 10.56
CA TYR A 21 -1.33 -5.44 9.56
C TYR A 21 -2.62 -6.10 9.06
N TRP A 22 -3.47 -6.57 9.99
CA TRP A 22 -4.72 -7.23 9.63
C TRP A 22 -5.68 -6.28 8.90
N ALA A 23 -5.78 -5.03 9.35
CA ALA A 23 -6.59 -4.01 8.68
C ALA A 23 -6.07 -3.75 7.26
N THR A 24 -4.78 -3.55 7.08
CA THR A 24 -4.13 -3.34 5.77
C THR A 24 -4.45 -4.49 4.80
N TYR A 25 -4.30 -5.74 5.26
CA TYR A 25 -4.58 -6.90 4.41
C TYR A 25 -6.05 -7.00 3.99
N SER A 26 -6.99 -6.55 4.81
CA SER A 26 -8.40 -6.51 4.42
C SER A 26 -8.66 -5.52 3.27
N TYR A 27 -8.01 -4.36 3.28
CA TYR A 27 -8.10 -3.38 2.18
C TYR A 27 -7.36 -3.82 0.92
N ILE A 28 -6.20 -4.46 1.09
CA ILE A 28 -5.43 -5.02 -0.04
C ILE A 28 -6.28 -6.02 -0.84
N GLY A 29 -7.10 -6.81 -0.16
CA GLY A 29 -8.03 -7.71 -0.85
C GLY A 29 -8.97 -6.97 -1.81
N GLU A 30 -9.57 -5.88 -1.38
CA GLU A 30 -10.42 -5.06 -2.23
C GLU A 30 -9.66 -4.45 -3.41
N MET A 31 -8.41 -4.02 -3.20
CA MET A 31 -7.55 -3.49 -4.26
C MET A 31 -7.23 -4.55 -5.30
N VAL A 32 -6.88 -5.77 -4.88
CA VAL A 32 -6.62 -6.91 -5.77
C VAL A 32 -7.87 -7.27 -6.57
N GLU A 33 -9.06 -7.31 -5.93
CA GLU A 33 -10.33 -7.53 -6.61
C GLU A 33 -10.67 -6.42 -7.61
N ALA A 34 -10.29 -5.18 -7.31
CA ALA A 34 -10.43 -4.05 -8.22
C ALA A 34 -9.43 -4.06 -9.38
N GLY A 35 -8.48 -5.01 -9.41
CA GLY A 35 -7.48 -5.16 -10.47
C GLY A 35 -6.16 -4.43 -10.20
N ALA A 36 -5.93 -3.93 -8.99
CA ALA A 36 -4.63 -3.39 -8.61
C ALA A 36 -3.59 -4.51 -8.39
N LYS A 37 -2.34 -4.24 -8.71
CA LYS A 37 -1.20 -5.12 -8.47
C LYS A 37 -0.60 -4.78 -7.10
N CYS A 38 -0.77 -5.66 -6.12
CA CYS A 38 -0.30 -5.45 -4.76
C CYS A 38 0.91 -6.31 -4.46
N TYR A 39 1.91 -5.73 -3.81
CA TYR A 39 3.21 -6.35 -3.51
C TYR A 39 3.52 -6.22 -2.02
N VAL A 40 4.06 -7.28 -1.43
CA VAL A 40 4.62 -7.29 -0.07
C VAL A 40 6.13 -7.17 -0.19
N TYR A 41 6.71 -6.12 0.35
CA TYR A 41 8.15 -5.89 0.33
C TYR A 41 8.84 -6.76 1.39
N ASP A 42 9.65 -7.72 0.93
CA ASP A 42 10.27 -8.75 1.78
C ASP A 42 11.73 -8.44 2.15
N ASN A 43 12.32 -7.36 1.63
CA ASN A 43 13.74 -7.03 1.77
C ASN A 43 14.02 -5.94 2.83
N GLY A 44 13.41 -6.05 4.00
CA GLY A 44 13.65 -5.13 5.11
C GLY A 44 12.43 -4.33 5.55
N PHE A 45 12.68 -3.20 6.24
CA PHE A 45 11.63 -2.32 6.73
C PHE A 45 11.27 -1.26 5.69
N LEU A 46 10.01 -1.21 5.30
CA LEU A 46 9.47 -0.21 4.38
C LEU A 46 8.60 0.79 5.14
N HIS A 47 9.01 2.06 5.18
CA HIS A 47 8.24 3.15 5.82
C HIS A 47 8.09 4.37 4.89
N ALA A 48 8.13 4.16 3.59
CA ALA A 48 7.94 5.21 2.59
C ALA A 48 6.45 5.55 2.42
N LYS A 49 6.14 6.83 2.28
CA LYS A 49 4.84 7.36 1.90
C LYS A 49 5.05 8.13 0.60
N THR A 50 4.99 7.40 -0.50
CA THR A 50 5.31 7.91 -1.83
C THR A 50 4.24 7.48 -2.81
N VAL A 51 3.77 8.41 -3.62
CA VAL A 51 2.87 8.15 -4.74
C VAL A 51 3.51 8.75 -5.99
N THR A 52 3.53 8.01 -7.09
CA THR A 52 3.96 8.50 -8.40
C THR A 52 2.85 8.33 -9.43
N VAL A 53 2.77 9.22 -10.38
CA VAL A 53 1.74 9.22 -11.42
C VAL A 53 2.38 9.49 -12.77
N ASP A 54 2.29 8.49 -13.65
CA ASP A 54 2.64 8.57 -15.08
C ASP A 54 4.02 9.20 -15.38
N GLY A 55 5.01 8.96 -14.52
CA GLY A 55 6.37 9.48 -14.69
C GLY A 55 6.50 11.01 -14.58
N THR A 56 5.44 11.73 -14.23
CA THR A 56 5.40 13.20 -14.28
C THR A 56 5.22 13.87 -12.93
N VAL A 57 4.45 13.25 -12.04
CA VAL A 57 4.13 13.81 -10.73
C VAL A 57 4.49 12.81 -9.63
N ALA A 58 5.12 13.28 -8.58
CA ALA A 58 5.34 12.51 -7.36
C ALA A 58 4.82 13.24 -6.13
N CYS A 59 4.35 12.47 -5.14
CA CYS A 59 4.01 12.95 -3.82
C CYS A 59 4.83 12.17 -2.79
N VAL A 60 5.56 12.87 -1.93
CA VAL A 60 6.39 12.28 -0.88
C VAL A 60 6.14 13.01 0.42
N GLY A 61 5.89 12.27 1.50
CA GLY A 61 5.62 12.94 2.77
C GLY A 61 5.48 12.02 3.97
N THR A 62 4.71 12.48 4.93
CA THR A 62 4.49 11.79 6.21
C THR A 62 3.17 11.04 6.26
N ALA A 63 2.19 11.39 5.41
CA ALA A 63 0.85 10.81 5.41
C ALA A 63 0.85 9.34 4.96
N ASN A 64 0.40 8.46 5.84
CA ASN A 64 0.07 7.09 5.46
C ASN A 64 -1.26 7.05 4.69
N MET A 65 -1.51 5.95 4.00
CA MET A 65 -2.80 5.69 3.33
C MET A 65 -3.80 5.12 4.35
N ASP A 66 -4.12 5.90 5.38
CA ASP A 66 -5.03 5.52 6.46
C ASP A 66 -5.95 6.67 6.90
N PHE A 67 -7.01 6.35 7.67
CA PHE A 67 -8.00 7.32 8.11
C PHE A 67 -7.42 8.40 9.03
N ARG A 68 -6.45 8.07 9.86
CA ARG A 68 -5.84 9.02 10.79
C ARG A 68 -4.98 10.03 10.07
N SER A 69 -4.16 9.58 9.12
CA SER A 69 -3.33 10.48 8.32
C SER A 69 -4.17 11.41 7.46
N PHE A 70 -5.31 10.95 6.93
CA PHE A 70 -6.17 11.78 6.10
C PHE A 70 -7.14 12.69 6.86
N GLY A 71 -7.47 12.37 8.12
CA GLY A 71 -8.52 13.08 8.83
C GLY A 71 -8.14 13.67 10.18
N LEU A 72 -7.13 13.18 10.85
CA LEU A 72 -6.84 13.51 12.25
C LEU A 72 -5.41 14.01 12.50
N ASN A 73 -4.42 13.42 11.82
CA ASN A 73 -3.03 13.77 12.05
C ASN A 73 -2.63 15.05 11.31
N PHE A 74 -1.65 15.76 11.87
CA PHE A 74 -0.94 16.80 11.15
C PHE A 74 0.14 16.15 10.25
N GLU A 75 -0.09 16.18 8.95
CA GLU A 75 0.78 15.56 7.96
C GLU A 75 1.32 16.59 6.97
N VAL A 76 2.51 16.35 6.45
CA VAL A 76 3.14 17.18 5.43
C VAL A 76 3.49 16.32 4.23
N ASN A 77 3.01 16.72 3.05
CA ASN A 77 3.33 16.07 1.79
C ASN A 77 3.82 17.10 0.77
N ALA A 78 4.94 16.81 0.14
CA ALA A 78 5.45 17.57 -0.99
C ALA A 78 4.92 16.97 -2.30
N VAL A 79 4.26 17.78 -3.11
CA VAL A 79 3.89 17.43 -4.48
C VAL A 79 4.96 17.96 -5.43
N ILE A 80 5.57 17.08 -6.20
CA ILE A 80 6.73 17.34 -7.04
C ILE A 80 6.31 17.19 -8.51
N TYR A 81 6.35 18.29 -9.25
CA TYR A 81 6.11 18.33 -10.70
C TYR A 81 7.45 18.28 -11.45
N SER A 82 8.07 17.12 -11.47
CA SER A 82 9.37 16.89 -12.12
C SER A 82 9.43 15.48 -12.68
N GLU A 83 9.51 15.36 -13.99
CA GLU A 83 9.67 14.08 -14.67
C GLU A 83 10.92 13.35 -14.20
N GLU A 84 12.05 14.04 -14.12
CA GLU A 84 13.32 13.44 -13.69
C GLU A 84 13.22 12.82 -12.29
N THR A 85 12.62 13.55 -11.34
CA THR A 85 12.48 13.07 -9.96
C THR A 85 11.47 11.94 -9.88
N THR A 86 10.34 12.06 -10.58
CA THR A 86 9.29 11.05 -10.59
C THR A 86 9.77 9.73 -11.18
N GLN A 87 10.47 9.79 -12.33
CA GLN A 87 11.04 8.61 -12.97
C GLN A 87 12.08 7.90 -12.08
N LYS A 88 12.90 8.65 -11.34
CA LYS A 88 13.82 8.06 -10.36
C LYS A 88 13.09 7.31 -9.24
N LEU A 89 11.97 7.85 -8.75
CA LEU A 89 11.13 7.20 -7.74
C LEU A 89 10.43 5.96 -8.30
N GLU A 90 9.91 6.03 -9.52
CA GLU A 90 9.29 4.88 -10.20
C GLU A 90 10.32 3.77 -10.43
N GLN A 91 11.51 4.09 -10.88
CA GLN A 91 12.57 3.10 -11.05
C GLN A 91 12.98 2.44 -9.72
N ARG A 92 13.00 3.22 -8.62
CA ARG A 92 13.17 2.65 -7.27
C ARG A 92 12.07 1.68 -6.92
N PHE A 93 10.82 2.08 -7.13
CA PHE A 93 9.66 1.24 -6.88
C PHE A 93 9.71 -0.06 -7.70
N GLU A 94 10.07 0.02 -8.97
CA GLU A 94 10.24 -1.16 -9.85
C GLU A 94 11.35 -2.08 -9.36
N ASN A 95 12.50 -1.54 -8.94
CA ASN A 95 13.56 -2.32 -8.33
C ASN A 95 13.11 -3.01 -7.04
N ASP A 96 12.31 -2.34 -6.22
CA ASP A 96 11.78 -2.91 -4.99
C ASP A 96 10.70 -3.97 -5.26
N MET A 97 9.94 -3.86 -6.35
CA MET A 97 9.04 -4.93 -6.79
C MET A 97 9.78 -6.24 -7.07
N THR A 98 11.01 -6.18 -7.59
CA THR A 98 11.83 -7.41 -7.81
C THR A 98 12.20 -8.13 -6.52
N LYS A 99 12.10 -7.45 -5.38
CA LYS A 99 12.38 -7.95 -4.02
C LYS A 99 11.10 -8.12 -3.20
N SER A 100 9.97 -8.18 -3.87
CA SER A 100 8.65 -8.22 -3.26
C SER A 100 7.88 -9.44 -3.76
N THR A 101 6.98 -9.94 -2.92
CA THR A 101 6.04 -11.00 -3.29
C THR A 101 4.72 -10.39 -3.73
N GLN A 102 4.28 -10.67 -4.95
CA GLN A 102 2.98 -10.20 -5.45
C GLN A 102 1.84 -10.99 -4.82
N ILE A 103 0.85 -10.27 -4.30
CA ILE A 103 -0.40 -10.84 -3.80
C ILE A 103 -1.32 -11.11 -4.99
N THR A 104 -1.50 -12.38 -5.35
CA THR A 104 -2.44 -12.78 -6.38
C THR A 104 -3.85 -12.98 -5.80
N ARG A 105 -4.89 -12.84 -6.63
CA ARG A 105 -6.28 -13.12 -6.24
C ARG A 105 -6.44 -14.52 -5.65
N ASN A 106 -5.82 -15.52 -6.26
CA ASN A 106 -5.88 -16.92 -5.77
C ASN A 106 -5.22 -17.06 -4.39
N ALA A 107 -4.03 -16.52 -4.20
CA ALA A 107 -3.34 -16.54 -2.90
C ALA A 107 -4.15 -15.80 -1.82
N TYR A 108 -4.82 -14.71 -2.18
CA TYR A 108 -5.70 -13.97 -1.27
C TYR A 108 -6.90 -14.81 -0.82
N HIS A 109 -7.56 -15.54 -1.73
CA HIS A 109 -8.74 -16.38 -1.41
C HIS A 109 -8.40 -17.66 -0.66
N GLN A 110 -7.22 -18.22 -0.83
CA GLN A 110 -6.77 -19.45 -0.15
C GLN A 110 -6.45 -19.26 1.34
N ARG A 111 -6.53 -18.04 1.89
CA ARG A 111 -6.25 -17.77 3.30
C ARG A 111 -7.33 -18.39 4.20
N SER A 112 -6.92 -18.86 5.39
CA SER A 112 -7.81 -19.49 6.35
C SER A 112 -8.94 -18.57 6.81
N LEU A 113 -10.10 -19.14 7.17
CA LEU A 113 -11.24 -18.38 7.70
C LEU A 113 -10.89 -17.62 8.97
N VAL A 114 -9.97 -18.15 9.79
CA VAL A 114 -9.48 -17.50 11.00
C VAL A 114 -8.75 -16.19 10.68
N ILE A 115 -7.88 -16.21 9.66
CA ILE A 115 -7.19 -15.00 9.19
C ILE A 115 -8.19 -13.98 8.68
N ARG A 116 -9.12 -14.39 7.85
CA ARG A 116 -10.20 -13.52 7.33
C ARG A 116 -11.05 -12.90 8.45
N GLY A 117 -11.34 -13.66 9.50
CA GLY A 117 -12.06 -13.17 10.68
C GLY A 117 -11.26 -12.09 11.42
N LYS A 118 -9.95 -12.29 11.63
CA LYS A 118 -9.07 -11.30 12.25
C LYS A 118 -8.98 -10.01 11.43
N GLU A 119 -8.90 -10.12 10.12
CA GLU A 119 -8.88 -8.98 9.21
C GLU A 119 -10.16 -8.15 9.29
N GLN A 120 -11.32 -8.80 9.25
CA GLN A 120 -12.61 -8.10 9.36
C GLN A 120 -12.78 -7.42 10.72
N PHE A 121 -12.38 -8.07 11.81
CA PHE A 121 -12.39 -7.47 13.14
C PHE A 121 -11.45 -6.25 13.23
N SER A 122 -10.22 -6.39 12.75
CA SER A 122 -9.25 -5.28 12.74
C SER A 122 -9.72 -4.11 11.85
N ARG A 123 -10.44 -4.41 10.78
CA ARG A 123 -11.03 -3.38 9.91
C ARG A 123 -12.05 -2.51 10.64
N LEU A 124 -12.85 -3.07 11.55
CA LEU A 124 -13.79 -2.30 12.37
C LEU A 124 -13.06 -1.31 13.29
N LEU A 125 -11.83 -1.65 13.69
CA LEU A 125 -10.97 -0.80 14.53
C LEU A 125 -10.12 0.18 13.70
N SER A 126 -10.10 0.06 12.38
CA SER A 126 -9.27 0.87 11.49
C SER A 126 -9.39 2.39 11.68
N PRO A 127 -10.57 2.97 12.01
CA PRO A 127 -10.67 4.39 12.31
C PRO A 127 -9.95 4.82 13.61
N LEU A 128 -9.60 3.85 14.47
CA LEU A 128 -8.93 4.08 15.76
C LEU A 128 -7.43 3.75 15.71
N LEU A 129 -7.00 3.03 14.67
CA LEU A 129 -5.63 2.60 14.42
C LEU A 129 -4.92 3.60 13.51
#